data_bb4c1d17ed7d471c9c0d27e4db895e89
#
_entry.id   bb4c1d17ed7d471c9c0d27e4db895e89
#
_cell.length_a   1.000
_cell.length_b   1.000
_cell.length_c   1.000
_cell.angle_alpha   90.00
_cell.angle_beta   90.00
_cell.angle_gamma   90.00
#
_symmetry.space_group_name_H-M   'P 1'
#
loop_
_entity.id
_entity.type
_entity.pdbx_description
1 polymer ?
#
loop_
_entity_poly.entity_id
_entity_poly.type
_entity_poly.pdbx_seq_one_letter_code
_entity_poly.pdbx_strand_id
1 'polypeptide(L)'
;MSNSDNSSANVILKVNNLVAGYQRVLPIVIDVSVEVVQGEILTLLGPNGAGKSTLIKGICGLVEVISGEVLFQGENISDLETHEIIARRVAYVPQTHNVFSKLTVAHNLDLGAISNFDAYQDRLSKVFDLFPDLK
;
A
#
# COMPACT_ATOMS: atom_id res chain seq x y z
N MET A 1 -34.57 24.59 6.68
CA MET A 1 -33.24 24.99 6.14
C MET A 1 -32.26 23.91 6.50
N SER A 2 -32.09 22.96 5.61
CA SER A 2 -31.23 21.81 5.80
C SER A 2 -29.89 22.12 5.12
N ASN A 3 -28.87 22.37 5.95
CA ASN A 3 -27.50 22.43 5.49
C ASN A 3 -27.06 21.02 5.15
N SER A 4 -27.08 20.69 3.88
CA SER A 4 -26.34 19.56 3.32
C SER A 4 -24.89 20.00 3.15
N ASP A 5 -24.09 19.88 4.22
CA ASP A 5 -22.64 19.87 4.12
C ASP A 5 -22.21 18.57 3.41
N ASN A 6 -22.29 18.59 2.11
CA ASN A 6 -21.70 17.57 1.24
C ASN A 6 -20.23 17.96 1.02
N SER A 7 -19.41 17.87 2.08
CA SER A 7 -17.97 17.78 1.92
C SER A 7 -17.70 16.40 1.32
N SER A 8 -17.60 16.32 -0.02
CA SER A 8 -17.13 15.13 -0.71
C SER A 8 -15.74 14.82 -0.17
N ALA A 9 -15.68 13.88 0.77
CA ALA A 9 -14.42 13.38 1.32
C ALA A 9 -13.53 12.98 0.15
N ASN A 10 -12.28 13.48 0.13
CA ASN A 10 -11.34 13.17 -0.94
C ASN A 10 -10.88 11.72 -0.79
N VAL A 11 -11.58 10.79 -1.44
CA VAL A 11 -11.26 9.36 -1.45
C VAL A 11 -9.95 9.18 -2.21
N ILE A 12 -8.91 8.72 -1.50
CA ILE A 12 -7.59 8.47 -2.08
C ILE A 12 -7.44 7.03 -2.58
N LEU A 13 -8.08 6.08 -1.91
CA LEU A 13 -8.10 4.66 -2.30
C LEU A 13 -9.53 4.15 -2.26
N LYS A 14 -9.95 3.48 -3.31
CA LYS A 14 -11.24 2.80 -3.39
C LYS A 14 -11.06 1.41 -3.96
N VAL A 15 -11.57 0.44 -3.27
CA VAL A 15 -11.61 -0.97 -3.68
C VAL A 15 -13.06 -1.35 -3.86
N ASN A 16 -13.42 -1.88 -5.02
CA ASN A 16 -14.78 -2.27 -5.35
C ASN A 16 -14.84 -3.76 -5.68
N ASN A 17 -15.60 -4.52 -4.89
CA ASN A 17 -15.92 -5.93 -5.11
C ASN A 17 -14.68 -6.79 -5.45
N LEU A 18 -13.56 -6.53 -4.76
CA LEU A 18 -12.28 -7.17 -5.06
C LEU A 18 -12.33 -8.67 -4.76
N VAL A 19 -11.92 -9.44 -5.75
CA VAL A 19 -11.61 -10.86 -5.63
C VAL A 19 -10.14 -11.04 -5.97
N ALA A 20 -9.35 -11.57 -5.02
CA ALA A 20 -7.91 -11.69 -5.19
C ALA A 20 -7.33 -12.93 -4.50
N GLY A 21 -6.21 -13.43 -4.99
CA GLY A 21 -5.54 -14.60 -4.43
C GLY A 21 -4.19 -14.87 -5.06
N TYR A 22 -3.49 -15.88 -4.54
CA TYR A 22 -2.20 -16.32 -5.10
C TYR A 22 -2.36 -17.17 -6.37
N GLN A 23 -3.57 -17.70 -6.58
CA GLN A 23 -3.93 -18.49 -7.75
C GLN A 23 -5.36 -18.12 -8.17
N ARG A 24 -5.57 -17.95 -9.46
CA ARG A 24 -6.86 -17.55 -10.03
C ARG A 24 -8.03 -18.50 -9.66
N VAL A 25 -7.71 -19.77 -9.53
CA VAL A 25 -8.69 -20.82 -9.22
C VAL A 25 -9.02 -20.93 -7.73
N LEU A 26 -8.25 -20.25 -6.87
CA LEU A 26 -8.41 -20.31 -5.41
C LEU A 26 -8.31 -18.89 -4.82
N PRO A 27 -9.38 -18.09 -4.93
CA PRO A 27 -9.42 -16.77 -4.33
C PRO A 27 -9.41 -16.86 -2.79
N ILE A 28 -8.72 -15.92 -2.16
CA ILE A 28 -8.65 -15.78 -0.70
C ILE A 28 -9.48 -14.59 -0.23
N VAL A 29 -9.44 -13.51 -1.01
CA VAL A 29 -10.30 -12.34 -0.83
C VAL A 29 -11.47 -12.48 -1.80
N ILE A 30 -12.70 -12.35 -1.29
CA ILE A 30 -13.91 -12.52 -2.09
C ILE A 30 -14.86 -11.36 -1.80
N ASP A 31 -15.15 -10.58 -2.83
CA ASP A 31 -16.16 -9.52 -2.83
C ASP A 31 -15.93 -8.47 -1.70
N VAL A 32 -14.70 -7.98 -1.58
CA VAL A 32 -14.35 -6.96 -0.57
C VAL A 32 -14.37 -5.58 -1.20
N SER A 33 -15.09 -4.67 -0.54
CA SER A 33 -15.12 -3.25 -0.89
C SER A 33 -14.69 -2.41 0.29
N VAL A 34 -13.83 -1.40 0.05
CA VAL A 34 -13.33 -0.50 1.08
C VAL A 34 -12.92 0.84 0.45
N GLU A 35 -13.10 1.91 1.21
CA GLU A 35 -12.66 3.25 0.82
C GLU A 35 -11.77 3.83 1.91
N VAL A 36 -10.78 4.62 1.51
CA VAL A 36 -9.90 5.38 2.39
C VAL A 36 -9.85 6.81 1.90
N VAL A 37 -10.13 7.75 2.79
CA VAL A 37 -10.02 9.18 2.47
C VAL A 37 -8.64 9.73 2.82
N GLN A 38 -8.29 10.84 2.23
CA GLN A 38 -6.99 11.47 2.49
C GLN A 38 -6.83 11.81 3.97
N GLY A 39 -5.69 11.41 4.56
CA GLY A 39 -5.36 11.64 5.97
C GLY A 39 -5.99 10.64 6.95
N GLU A 40 -6.74 9.66 6.45
CA GLU A 40 -7.35 8.62 7.27
C GLU A 40 -6.36 7.49 7.60
N ILE A 41 -6.55 6.87 8.76
CA ILE A 41 -5.93 5.60 9.14
C ILE A 41 -7.02 4.53 9.18
N LEU A 42 -7.02 3.64 8.20
CA LEU A 42 -7.94 2.51 8.16
C LEU A 42 -7.32 1.28 8.82
N THR A 43 -8.06 0.67 9.76
CA THR A 43 -7.62 -0.56 10.42
C THR A 43 -8.45 -1.76 9.96
N LEU A 44 -7.76 -2.81 9.48
CA LEU A 44 -8.38 -4.08 9.11
C LEU A 44 -8.31 -5.05 10.29
N LEU A 45 -9.45 -5.43 10.83
CA LEU A 45 -9.57 -6.37 11.95
C LEU A 45 -10.10 -7.72 11.48
N GLY A 46 -9.68 -8.79 12.14
CA GLY A 46 -10.14 -10.14 11.86
C GLY A 46 -9.13 -11.21 12.30
N PRO A 47 -9.54 -12.49 12.36
CA PRO A 47 -8.68 -13.59 12.77
C PRO A 47 -7.53 -13.82 11.78
N ASN A 48 -6.55 -14.62 12.21
CA ASN A 48 -5.49 -15.09 11.30
C ASN A 48 -6.11 -15.94 10.18
N GLY A 49 -5.64 -15.74 8.96
CA GLY A 49 -6.21 -16.41 7.77
C GLY A 49 -7.43 -15.74 7.14
N ALA A 50 -7.98 -14.66 7.72
CA ALA A 50 -9.15 -13.96 7.17
C ALA A 50 -8.89 -13.18 5.86
N GLY A 51 -7.70 -13.27 5.26
CA GLY A 51 -7.40 -12.61 3.98
C GLY A 51 -6.90 -11.16 4.09
N LYS A 52 -6.71 -10.60 5.30
CA LYS A 52 -6.26 -9.20 5.49
C LYS A 52 -4.99 -8.86 4.71
N SER A 53 -3.96 -9.69 4.87
CA SER A 53 -2.68 -9.49 4.15
C SER A 53 -2.82 -9.70 2.65
N THR A 54 -3.74 -10.58 2.21
CA THR A 54 -4.00 -10.83 0.81
C THR A 54 -4.75 -9.65 0.17
N LEU A 55 -5.68 -9.03 0.90
CA LEU A 55 -6.33 -7.79 0.47
C LEU A 55 -5.30 -6.68 0.20
N ILE A 56 -4.42 -6.41 1.18
CA ILE A 56 -3.36 -5.39 1.03
C ILE A 56 -2.43 -5.74 -0.13
N LYS A 57 -2.05 -7.02 -0.28
CA LYS A 57 -1.21 -7.49 -1.37
C LYS A 57 -1.91 -7.35 -2.73
N GLY A 58 -3.23 -7.59 -2.81
CA GLY A 58 -4.02 -7.35 -4.01
C GLY A 58 -4.00 -5.88 -4.42
N ILE A 59 -4.20 -4.97 -3.47
CA ILE A 59 -4.12 -3.52 -3.70
C ILE A 59 -2.74 -3.11 -4.22
N CYS A 60 -1.66 -3.77 -3.76
CA CYS A 60 -0.28 -3.46 -4.13
C CYS A 60 0.23 -4.26 -5.35
N GLY A 61 -0.61 -5.03 -6.04
CA GLY A 61 -0.21 -5.83 -7.20
C GLY A 61 0.74 -6.99 -6.87
N LEU A 62 0.76 -7.46 -5.62
CA LEU A 62 1.61 -8.57 -5.15
C LEU A 62 0.94 -9.94 -5.22
N VAL A 63 -0.36 -9.97 -5.50
CA VAL A 63 -1.16 -11.15 -5.80
C VAL A 63 -2.13 -10.82 -6.91
N GLU A 64 -2.64 -11.84 -7.59
CA GLU A 64 -3.51 -11.67 -8.74
C GLU A 64 -4.88 -11.09 -8.32
N VAL A 65 -5.30 -10.02 -8.98
CA VAL A 65 -6.67 -9.51 -8.95
C VAL A 65 -7.48 -10.33 -9.97
N ILE A 66 -8.45 -11.07 -9.48
CA ILE A 66 -9.27 -11.97 -10.30
C ILE A 66 -10.48 -11.24 -10.88
N SER A 67 -11.08 -10.37 -10.06
CA SER A 67 -12.17 -9.47 -10.45
C SER A 67 -12.31 -8.31 -9.46
N GLY A 68 -13.16 -7.35 -9.80
CA GLY A 68 -13.28 -6.10 -9.06
C GLY A 68 -12.26 -5.06 -9.53
N GLU A 69 -12.14 -3.97 -8.82
CA GLU A 69 -11.22 -2.90 -9.18
C GLU A 69 -10.60 -2.22 -7.96
N VAL A 70 -9.41 -1.69 -8.15
CA VAL A 70 -8.68 -0.86 -7.19
C VAL A 70 -8.42 0.50 -7.85
N LEU A 71 -8.98 1.54 -7.28
CA LEU A 71 -8.79 2.93 -7.73
C LEU A 71 -7.89 3.66 -6.73
N PHE A 72 -6.82 4.24 -7.20
CA PHE A 72 -5.96 5.11 -6.41
C PHE A 72 -5.95 6.51 -7.02
N GLN A 73 -6.39 7.49 -6.24
CA GLN A 73 -6.60 8.88 -6.71
C GLN A 73 -7.46 8.97 -7.98
N GLY A 74 -8.47 8.07 -8.10
CA GLY A 74 -9.36 7.98 -9.26
C GLY A 74 -8.80 7.20 -10.46
N GLU A 75 -7.54 6.80 -10.45
CA GLU A 75 -6.94 5.97 -11.50
C GLU A 75 -7.08 4.48 -11.15
N ASN A 76 -7.51 3.66 -12.10
CA ASN A 76 -7.56 2.21 -11.92
C ASN A 76 -6.14 1.63 -11.97
N ILE A 77 -5.75 0.96 -10.89
CA ILE A 77 -4.43 0.35 -10.71
C ILE A 77 -4.49 -1.20 -10.62
N SER A 78 -5.65 -1.79 -10.86
CA SER A 78 -5.89 -3.24 -10.67
C SER A 78 -4.98 -4.13 -11.51
N ASP A 79 -4.67 -3.70 -12.73
CA ASP A 79 -3.90 -4.47 -13.72
C ASP A 79 -2.43 -3.99 -13.82
N LEU A 80 -2.03 -3.07 -12.96
CA LEU A 80 -0.67 -2.53 -12.97
C LEU A 80 0.31 -3.47 -12.25
N GLU A 81 1.53 -3.52 -12.75
CA GLU A 81 2.62 -4.20 -12.09
C GLU A 81 3.01 -3.47 -10.78
N THR A 82 3.50 -4.22 -9.78
CA THR A 82 3.86 -3.67 -8.47
C THR A 82 4.77 -2.44 -8.55
N HIS A 83 5.74 -2.43 -9.48
CA HIS A 83 6.66 -1.30 -9.63
C HIS A 83 5.97 -0.03 -10.16
N GLU A 84 4.92 -0.16 -10.98
CA GLU A 84 4.10 0.95 -11.47
C GLU A 84 3.23 1.53 -10.35
N ILE A 85 2.69 0.67 -9.47
CA ILE A 85 1.93 1.06 -8.28
C ILE A 85 2.83 1.82 -7.30
N ILE A 86 4.05 1.34 -7.07
CA ILE A 86 5.05 2.03 -6.23
C ILE A 86 5.42 3.40 -6.82
N ALA A 87 5.56 3.51 -8.14
CA ALA A 87 5.83 4.80 -8.80
C ALA A 87 4.72 5.84 -8.55
N ARG A 88 3.50 5.41 -8.26
CA ARG A 88 2.36 6.25 -7.85
C ARG A 88 2.35 6.60 -6.36
N ARG A 89 3.44 6.31 -5.65
CA ARG A 89 3.63 6.56 -4.21
C ARG A 89 2.75 5.71 -3.29
N VAL A 90 2.31 4.56 -3.75
CA VAL A 90 1.76 3.51 -2.88
C VAL A 90 2.93 2.71 -2.31
N ALA A 91 3.03 2.60 -0.99
CA ALA A 91 4.08 1.83 -0.33
C ALA A 91 3.48 0.66 0.46
N TYR A 92 4.16 -0.47 0.43
CA TYR A 92 3.82 -1.66 1.20
C TYR A 92 4.95 -2.01 2.16
N VAL A 93 4.63 -2.13 3.45
CA VAL A 93 5.58 -2.62 4.46
C VAL A 93 5.16 -4.04 4.85
N PRO A 94 5.93 -5.08 4.47
CA PRO A 94 5.61 -6.45 4.81
C PRO A 94 5.79 -6.72 6.31
N GLN A 95 5.09 -7.72 6.83
CA GLN A 95 5.19 -8.15 8.23
C GLN A 95 6.57 -8.75 8.56
N THR A 96 7.20 -9.40 7.58
CA THR A 96 8.49 -10.09 7.72
C THR A 96 9.37 -9.81 6.49
N HIS A 97 10.68 -10.02 6.63
CA HIS A 97 11.65 -9.87 5.53
C HIS A 97 11.67 -8.46 4.90
N ASN A 98 11.46 -7.43 5.71
CA ASN A 98 11.45 -6.03 5.31
C ASN A 98 12.81 -5.35 5.39
N VAL A 99 13.85 -6.08 5.81
CA VAL A 99 15.26 -5.64 5.80
C VAL A 99 16.15 -6.72 5.22
N PHE A 100 17.18 -6.30 4.52
CA PHE A 100 18.22 -7.19 4.00
C PHE A 100 19.29 -7.39 5.08
N SER A 101 19.16 -8.44 5.87
CA SER A 101 19.99 -8.71 7.06
C SER A 101 21.49 -8.89 6.76
N LYS A 102 21.85 -9.15 5.50
CA LYS A 102 23.24 -9.25 5.04
C LYS A 102 23.84 -7.91 4.58
N LEU A 103 23.03 -6.88 4.50
CA LEU A 103 23.46 -5.53 4.13
C LEU A 103 23.57 -4.65 5.37
N THR A 104 24.39 -3.61 5.27
CA THR A 104 24.51 -2.58 6.31
C THR A 104 23.21 -1.77 6.40
N VAL A 105 23.05 -1.02 7.49
CA VAL A 105 21.95 -0.05 7.64
C VAL A 105 21.95 0.94 6.47
N ALA A 106 23.11 1.53 6.14
CA ALA A 106 23.23 2.46 5.03
C ALA A 106 22.74 1.85 3.70
N HIS A 107 23.19 0.65 3.36
CA HIS A 107 22.74 -0.01 2.13
C HIS A 107 21.23 -0.33 2.11
N ASN A 108 20.63 -0.67 3.26
CA ASN A 108 19.18 -0.85 3.36
C ASN A 108 18.43 0.48 3.12
N LEU A 109 18.94 1.59 3.64
CA LEU A 109 18.38 2.92 3.42
C LEU A 109 18.53 3.37 1.95
N ASP A 110 19.68 3.09 1.32
CA ASP A 110 19.92 3.36 -0.10
C ASP A 110 18.91 2.62 -0.99
N LEU A 111 18.65 1.34 -0.70
CA LEU A 111 17.66 0.56 -1.43
C LEU A 111 16.24 1.13 -1.26
N GLY A 112 15.88 1.63 -0.08
CA GLY A 112 14.60 2.30 0.16
C GLY A 112 14.43 3.59 -0.64
N ALA A 113 15.52 4.21 -1.09
CA ALA A 113 15.50 5.45 -1.86
C ALA A 113 15.56 5.25 -3.38
N ILE A 114 15.70 4.01 -3.87
CA ILE A 114 16.01 3.70 -5.28
C ILE A 114 15.00 4.30 -6.28
N SER A 115 13.76 4.48 -5.87
CA SER A 115 12.71 5.05 -6.72
C SER A 115 12.70 6.58 -6.75
N ASN A 116 13.47 7.26 -5.90
CA ASN A 116 13.50 8.72 -5.83
C ASN A 116 14.78 9.23 -5.14
N PHE A 117 15.86 9.34 -5.90
CA PHE A 117 17.16 9.82 -5.43
C PHE A 117 17.24 11.34 -5.24
N ASP A 118 16.39 12.13 -5.90
CA ASP A 118 16.51 13.59 -5.93
C ASP A 118 16.38 14.26 -4.55
N ALA A 119 15.65 13.62 -3.62
CA ALA A 119 15.49 14.10 -2.24
C ALA A 119 16.17 13.18 -1.20
N TYR A 120 17.13 12.36 -1.61
CA TYR A 120 17.71 11.32 -0.76
C TYR A 120 18.35 11.91 0.51
N GLN A 121 19.19 12.90 0.39
CA GLN A 121 19.91 13.49 1.52
C GLN A 121 18.98 14.12 2.55
N ASP A 122 17.96 14.84 2.09
CA ASP A 122 16.96 15.45 2.98
C ASP A 122 16.13 14.40 3.72
N ARG A 123 15.79 13.31 3.03
CA ARG A 123 15.06 12.18 3.63
C ARG A 123 15.92 11.41 4.61
N LEU A 124 17.19 11.17 4.27
CA LEU A 124 18.14 10.49 5.14
C LEU A 124 18.37 11.27 6.43
N SER A 125 18.51 12.60 6.35
CA SER A 125 18.59 13.48 7.52
C SER A 125 17.37 13.31 8.42
N LYS A 126 16.16 13.35 7.85
CA LYS A 126 14.91 13.14 8.61
C LYS A 126 14.83 11.76 9.25
N VAL A 127 15.30 10.72 8.58
CA VAL A 127 15.37 9.36 9.15
C VAL A 127 16.28 9.32 10.35
N PHE A 128 17.46 9.93 10.27
CA PHE A 128 18.41 10.00 11.39
C PHE A 128 17.96 10.91 12.53
N ASP A 129 17.14 11.91 12.25
CA ASP A 129 16.53 12.74 13.30
C ASP A 129 15.44 11.96 14.06
N LEU A 130 14.68 11.12 13.35
CA LEU A 130 13.65 10.28 13.96
C LEU A 130 14.22 9.02 14.63
N PHE A 131 15.30 8.48 14.08
CA PHE A 131 15.94 7.23 14.52
C PHE A 131 17.47 7.42 14.64
N PRO A 132 17.96 8.12 15.69
CA PRO A 132 19.39 8.41 15.85
C PRO A 132 20.29 7.19 15.90
N ASP A 133 19.76 6.05 16.37
CA ASP A 133 20.49 4.77 16.49
C ASP A 133 20.84 4.11 15.13
N LEU A 134 20.33 4.66 14.02
CA LEU A 134 20.66 4.16 12.68
C LEU A 134 21.89 4.83 12.05
N LYS A 135 22.50 5.80 12.73
CA LYS A 135 23.73 6.52 12.27
C LYS A 135 24.95 5.63 12.31
#